data_09f634311586de7e85fc6e5b73bb492c
#
_entry.id   09f634311586de7e85fc6e5b73bb492c
#
_cell.length_a   1.000
_cell.length_b   1.000
_cell.length_c   1.000
_cell.angle_alpha   90.00
_cell.angle_beta   90.00
_cell.angle_gamma   90.00
#
_symmetry.space_group_name_H-M   'P 1'
#
loop_
_entity.id
_entity.type
_entity.pdbx_description
1 polymer ?
#
loop_
_entity_poly.entity_id
_entity_poly.type
_entity_poly.pdbx_seq_one_letter_code
_entity_poly.pdbx_strand_id
1 'polypeptide(L)'
;MRRPIWNAIERKLDDYSLRKKFYIFYVLCVMLPLIVTDAVVLSIVENAEKESSRHEMSSIASAVGYNLNSMVNNAEEAAKSIYTSKRIDDFISKEYTSSAEYVSEYQSFFQDTLFENTLGMSNIVFFLYADNPTIVNGGKVNDMSAVRNTDSYRLLEQKESGGLFFVYEKGVAGLSDERHMIYMKKLDFYSSDIEKVLKIEFNYGSMMRTFKNMNYDNEVLICHGDDIVLSN
;
A
#
# COMPACT_ATOMS: atom_id res chain seq x y z
N MET A 1 -3.15 -8.41 -67.86
CA MET A 1 -2.32 -7.19 -67.93
C MET A 1 -1.23 -7.15 -66.83
N ARG A 2 -0.19 -7.97 -66.87
CA ARG A 2 0.88 -7.96 -65.84
C ARG A 2 2.28 -8.22 -66.45
N ARG A 3 2.58 -7.73 -67.68
CA ARG A 3 3.83 -8.01 -68.35
C ARG A 3 4.87 -6.86 -68.51
N PRO A 4 4.61 -5.58 -68.19
CA PRO A 4 5.64 -4.56 -68.49
C PRO A 4 6.77 -4.49 -67.43
N ILE A 5 6.51 -4.88 -66.16
CA ILE A 5 7.51 -4.77 -65.07
C ILE A 5 8.59 -5.87 -65.20
N TRP A 6 8.18 -7.12 -65.53
CA TRP A 6 9.09 -8.23 -65.70
C TRP A 6 10.09 -8.01 -66.86
N ASN A 7 9.62 -7.51 -68.01
CA ASN A 7 10.47 -7.23 -69.18
C ASN A 7 11.46 -6.09 -68.93
N ALA A 8 11.14 -5.13 -68.02
CA ALA A 8 12.07 -4.08 -67.63
C ALA A 8 13.15 -4.58 -66.65
N ILE A 9 12.83 -5.56 -65.82
CA ILE A 9 13.76 -6.19 -64.89
C ILE A 9 14.70 -7.15 -65.65
N GLU A 10 14.17 -7.94 -66.58
CA GLU A 10 14.99 -8.82 -67.44
C GLU A 10 16.06 -8.02 -68.28
N ARG A 11 15.63 -6.92 -68.89
CA ARG A 11 16.58 -6.08 -69.66
C ARG A 11 17.67 -5.48 -68.79
N LYS A 12 17.37 -5.05 -67.57
CA LYS A 12 18.40 -4.52 -66.68
C LYS A 12 19.29 -5.62 -66.08
N LEU A 13 18.77 -6.83 -65.92
CA LEU A 13 19.56 -7.97 -65.46
C LEU A 13 20.53 -8.48 -66.57
N ASP A 14 20.16 -8.39 -67.84
CA ASP A 14 21.00 -8.87 -68.94
C ASP A 14 22.29 -8.05 -69.12
N ASP A 15 22.28 -6.77 -68.77
CA ASP A 15 23.43 -5.87 -68.80
C ASP A 15 24.46 -6.11 -67.67
N TYR A 16 24.13 -6.94 -66.66
CA TYR A 16 25.08 -7.20 -65.58
C TYR A 16 26.01 -8.38 -65.86
N SER A 17 27.30 -8.22 -65.46
CA SER A 17 28.24 -9.32 -65.48
C SER A 17 27.76 -10.53 -64.64
N LEU A 18 28.16 -11.73 -65.03
CA LEU A 18 27.75 -12.98 -64.37
C LEU A 18 27.95 -12.95 -62.82
N ARG A 19 29.08 -12.33 -62.38
CA ARG A 19 29.39 -12.15 -60.96
C ARG A 19 28.33 -11.30 -60.22
N LYS A 20 27.87 -10.22 -60.87
CA LYS A 20 26.85 -9.35 -60.32
C LYS A 20 25.48 -10.05 -60.23
N LYS A 21 25.13 -10.87 -61.21
CA LYS A 21 23.91 -11.68 -61.25
C LYS A 21 23.90 -12.66 -60.07
N PHE A 22 24.99 -13.35 -59.79
CA PHE A 22 25.12 -14.26 -58.65
C PHE A 22 25.06 -13.54 -57.32
N TYR A 23 25.66 -12.36 -57.20
CA TYR A 23 25.60 -11.56 -55.99
C TYR A 23 24.17 -11.08 -55.66
N ILE A 24 23.45 -10.57 -56.66
CA ILE A 24 22.06 -10.17 -56.55
C ILE A 24 21.18 -11.35 -56.13
N PHE A 25 21.40 -12.50 -56.78
CA PHE A 25 20.66 -13.74 -56.44
C PHE A 25 20.93 -14.19 -54.99
N TYR A 26 22.18 -14.14 -54.53
CA TYR A 26 22.57 -14.44 -53.17
C TYR A 26 21.88 -13.50 -52.15
N VAL A 27 21.97 -12.19 -52.38
CA VAL A 27 21.32 -11.20 -51.51
C VAL A 27 19.81 -11.42 -51.45
N LEU A 28 19.17 -11.70 -52.58
CA LEU A 28 17.73 -11.81 -52.68
C LEU A 28 17.20 -13.16 -52.11
N CYS A 29 17.95 -14.26 -52.33
CA CYS A 29 17.51 -15.57 -51.90
C CYS A 29 18.01 -16.02 -50.53
N VAL A 30 19.11 -15.42 -50.03
CA VAL A 30 19.70 -15.81 -48.75
C VAL A 30 19.58 -14.69 -47.72
N MET A 31 20.11 -13.51 -48.06
CA MET A 31 20.18 -12.41 -47.09
C MET A 31 18.80 -11.81 -46.78
N LEU A 32 17.94 -11.63 -47.78
CA LEU A 32 16.64 -11.03 -47.61
C LEU A 32 15.71 -11.91 -46.74
N PRO A 33 15.55 -13.22 -46.98
CA PRO A 33 14.78 -14.09 -46.10
C PRO A 33 15.34 -14.13 -44.68
N LEU A 34 16.66 -14.10 -44.51
CA LEU A 34 17.31 -14.12 -43.21
C LEU A 34 16.96 -12.84 -42.40
N ILE A 35 17.08 -11.67 -43.03
CA ILE A 35 16.69 -10.40 -42.41
C ILE A 35 15.21 -10.38 -42.04
N VAL A 36 14.35 -10.88 -42.93
CA VAL A 36 12.91 -10.95 -42.65
C VAL A 36 12.61 -11.90 -41.46
N THR A 37 13.29 -13.05 -41.43
CA THR A 37 13.13 -14.01 -40.31
C THR A 37 13.58 -13.41 -38.99
N ASP A 38 14.76 -12.76 -39.00
CA ASP A 38 15.28 -12.10 -37.79
C ASP A 38 14.32 -10.99 -37.29
N ALA A 39 13.80 -10.17 -38.19
CA ALA A 39 12.83 -9.12 -37.85
C ALA A 39 11.54 -9.71 -37.27
N VAL A 40 11.04 -10.82 -37.80
CA VAL A 40 9.86 -11.51 -37.28
C VAL A 40 10.15 -12.11 -35.92
N VAL A 41 11.27 -12.78 -35.73
CA VAL A 41 11.67 -13.38 -34.45
C VAL A 41 11.82 -12.29 -33.36
N LEU A 42 12.52 -11.21 -33.69
CA LEU A 42 12.65 -10.08 -32.74
C LEU A 42 11.30 -9.49 -32.36
N SER A 43 10.39 -9.30 -33.31
CA SER A 43 9.03 -8.81 -33.01
C SER A 43 8.24 -9.77 -32.12
N ILE A 44 8.38 -11.08 -32.31
CA ILE A 44 7.72 -12.09 -31.47
C ILE A 44 8.31 -12.05 -30.06
N VAL A 45 9.64 -11.98 -29.92
CA VAL A 45 10.32 -11.92 -28.62
C VAL A 45 9.93 -10.67 -27.86
N GLU A 46 9.99 -9.50 -28.52
CA GLU A 46 9.57 -8.23 -27.88
C GLU A 46 8.11 -8.26 -27.39
N ASN A 47 7.21 -8.80 -28.19
CA ASN A 47 5.80 -8.90 -27.80
C ASN A 47 5.61 -9.88 -26.64
N ALA A 48 6.31 -11.02 -26.65
CA ALA A 48 6.26 -12.00 -25.57
C ALA A 48 6.84 -11.41 -24.25
N GLU A 49 7.93 -10.68 -24.34
CA GLU A 49 8.54 -10.00 -23.18
C GLU A 49 7.62 -8.92 -22.60
N LYS A 50 7.00 -8.09 -23.45
CA LYS A 50 6.01 -7.08 -23.00
C LYS A 50 4.80 -7.73 -22.34
N GLU A 51 4.28 -8.81 -22.87
CA GLU A 51 3.15 -9.53 -22.31
C GLU A 51 3.50 -10.18 -20.97
N SER A 52 4.69 -10.81 -20.88
CA SER A 52 5.22 -11.38 -19.64
C SER A 52 5.38 -10.30 -18.56
N SER A 53 6.00 -9.17 -18.90
CA SER A 53 6.18 -8.05 -17.97
C SER A 53 4.86 -7.45 -17.50
N ARG A 54 3.87 -7.29 -18.38
CA ARG A 54 2.53 -6.84 -18.02
C ARG A 54 1.84 -7.81 -17.05
N HIS A 55 1.97 -9.11 -17.29
CA HIS A 55 1.38 -10.12 -16.43
C HIS A 55 2.03 -10.12 -15.04
N GLU A 56 3.34 -10.00 -14.99
CA GLU A 56 4.12 -9.87 -13.77
C GLU A 56 3.70 -8.62 -12.97
N MET A 57 3.68 -7.45 -13.61
CA MET A 57 3.22 -6.20 -12.97
C MET A 57 1.79 -6.30 -12.43
N SER A 58 0.88 -6.91 -13.18
CA SER A 58 -0.50 -7.13 -12.74
C SER A 58 -0.57 -8.05 -11.53
N SER A 59 0.25 -9.10 -11.52
CA SER A 59 0.34 -10.03 -10.39
C SER A 59 0.88 -9.36 -9.13
N ILE A 60 1.93 -8.52 -9.27
CA ILE A 60 2.51 -7.71 -8.21
C ILE A 60 1.45 -6.75 -7.63
N ALA A 61 0.80 -5.97 -8.49
CA ALA A 61 -0.22 -5.02 -8.07
C ALA A 61 -1.37 -5.72 -7.32
N SER A 62 -1.78 -6.90 -7.78
CA SER A 62 -2.82 -7.70 -7.12
C SER A 62 -2.37 -8.21 -5.76
N ALA A 63 -1.12 -8.65 -5.62
CA ALA A 63 -0.56 -9.13 -4.36
C ALA A 63 -0.41 -7.99 -3.33
N VAL A 64 0.06 -6.83 -3.77
CA VAL A 64 0.14 -5.61 -2.94
C VAL A 64 -1.26 -5.18 -2.48
N GLY A 65 -2.21 -5.11 -3.41
CA GLY A 65 -3.60 -4.77 -3.11
C GLY A 65 -4.24 -5.73 -2.12
N TYR A 66 -4.02 -7.03 -2.27
CA TYR A 66 -4.49 -8.05 -1.32
C TYR A 66 -3.91 -7.84 0.08
N ASN A 67 -2.60 -7.61 0.19
CA ASN A 67 -1.95 -7.40 1.48
C ASN A 67 -2.44 -6.14 2.18
N LEU A 68 -2.57 -5.03 1.44
CA LEU A 68 -3.13 -3.78 1.99
C LEU A 68 -4.56 -3.98 2.48
N ASN A 69 -5.40 -4.60 1.68
CA ASN A 69 -6.79 -4.86 2.04
C ASN A 69 -6.89 -5.77 3.27
N SER A 70 -6.04 -6.80 3.36
CA SER A 70 -5.95 -7.64 4.54
C SER A 70 -5.54 -6.86 5.80
N MET A 71 -4.58 -5.94 5.68
CA MET A 71 -4.16 -5.10 6.81
C MET A 71 -5.28 -4.16 7.26
N VAL A 72 -6.01 -3.55 6.32
CA VAL A 72 -7.17 -2.69 6.63
C VAL A 72 -8.27 -3.49 7.31
N ASN A 73 -8.63 -4.64 6.76
CA ASN A 73 -9.65 -5.52 7.36
C ASN A 73 -9.28 -5.94 8.79
N ASN A 74 -8.02 -6.30 9.01
CA ASN A 74 -7.53 -6.64 10.34
C ASN A 74 -7.64 -5.45 11.32
N ALA A 75 -7.34 -4.25 10.87
CA ALA A 75 -7.50 -3.04 11.67
C ALA A 75 -8.98 -2.74 11.98
N GLU A 76 -9.88 -2.95 11.02
CA GLU A 76 -11.31 -2.79 11.22
C GLU A 76 -11.89 -3.83 12.18
N GLU A 77 -11.44 -5.08 12.12
CA GLU A 77 -11.83 -6.13 13.07
C GLU A 77 -11.32 -5.81 14.48
N ALA A 78 -10.07 -5.36 14.61
CA ALA A 78 -9.53 -4.90 15.89
C ALA A 78 -10.32 -3.70 16.43
N ALA A 79 -10.63 -2.73 15.57
CA ALA A 79 -11.45 -1.57 15.93
C ALA A 79 -12.85 -1.99 16.40
N LYS A 80 -13.48 -2.95 15.74
CA LYS A 80 -14.78 -3.48 16.11
C LYS A 80 -14.73 -4.18 17.48
N SER A 81 -13.69 -4.97 17.72
CA SER A 81 -13.47 -5.64 19.01
C SER A 81 -13.31 -4.63 20.14
N ILE A 82 -12.51 -3.57 19.92
CA ILE A 82 -12.34 -2.48 20.89
C ILE A 82 -13.67 -1.73 21.11
N TYR A 83 -14.35 -1.37 20.03
CA TYR A 83 -15.60 -0.61 20.03
C TYR A 83 -16.71 -1.28 20.86
N THR A 84 -16.80 -2.61 20.81
CA THR A 84 -17.82 -3.38 21.52
C THR A 84 -17.36 -3.90 22.89
N SER A 85 -16.13 -3.62 23.29
CA SER A 85 -15.58 -4.12 24.55
C SER A 85 -16.03 -3.28 25.75
N LYS A 86 -16.93 -3.81 26.55
CA LYS A 86 -17.35 -3.17 27.80
C LYS A 86 -16.19 -2.95 28.76
N ARG A 87 -15.24 -3.87 28.81
CA ARG A 87 -14.05 -3.78 29.68
C ARG A 87 -13.17 -2.58 29.31
N ILE A 88 -12.99 -2.31 28.00
CA ILE A 88 -12.25 -1.14 27.53
C ILE A 88 -13.01 0.13 27.88
N ASP A 89 -14.31 0.15 27.62
CA ASP A 89 -15.17 1.27 27.93
C ASP A 89 -15.13 1.63 29.43
N ASP A 90 -15.28 0.62 30.31
CA ASP A 90 -15.22 0.81 31.76
C ASP A 90 -13.85 1.36 32.19
N PHE A 91 -12.75 0.82 31.61
CA PHE A 91 -11.41 1.26 31.95
C PHE A 91 -11.16 2.74 31.58
N ILE A 92 -11.51 3.16 30.36
CA ILE A 92 -11.24 4.53 29.89
C ILE A 92 -12.25 5.56 30.44
N SER A 93 -13.41 5.10 30.93
CA SER A 93 -14.46 5.95 31.50
C SER A 93 -14.35 6.11 33.02
N LYS A 94 -13.54 5.26 33.68
CA LYS A 94 -13.37 5.30 35.14
C LYS A 94 -12.64 6.58 35.58
N GLU A 95 -13.17 7.26 36.58
CA GLU A 95 -12.44 8.31 37.30
C GLU A 95 -11.48 7.67 38.31
N TYR A 96 -10.21 7.98 38.20
CA TYR A 96 -9.16 7.49 39.08
C TYR A 96 -8.87 8.51 40.18
N THR A 97 -8.74 8.01 41.41
CA THR A 97 -8.52 8.87 42.59
C THR A 97 -7.06 9.35 42.68
N SER A 98 -6.15 8.65 42.02
CA SER A 98 -4.72 9.00 41.95
C SER A 98 -4.03 8.42 40.71
N SER A 99 -2.92 9.02 40.32
CA SER A 99 -2.07 8.49 39.24
C SER A 99 -1.51 7.10 39.57
N ALA A 100 -1.30 6.76 40.84
CA ALA A 100 -0.83 5.44 41.26
C ALA A 100 -1.91 4.37 41.04
N GLU A 101 -3.16 4.67 41.33
CA GLU A 101 -4.30 3.78 41.03
C GLU A 101 -4.41 3.54 39.52
N TYR A 102 -4.39 4.62 38.72
CA TYR A 102 -4.43 4.49 37.27
C TYR A 102 -3.32 3.59 36.72
N VAL A 103 -2.06 3.83 37.11
CA VAL A 103 -0.90 3.05 36.63
C VAL A 103 -1.03 1.58 37.01
N SER A 104 -1.48 1.28 38.24
CA SER A 104 -1.71 -0.10 38.69
C SER A 104 -2.77 -0.81 37.84
N GLU A 105 -3.90 -0.14 37.60
CA GLU A 105 -4.97 -0.70 36.77
C GLU A 105 -4.56 -0.80 35.29
N TYR A 106 -3.84 0.19 34.77
CA TYR A 106 -3.29 0.17 33.42
C TYR A 106 -2.39 -1.05 33.21
N GLN A 107 -1.46 -1.32 34.15
CA GLN A 107 -0.58 -2.49 34.07
C GLN A 107 -1.38 -3.79 34.10
N SER A 108 -2.32 -3.92 35.02
CA SER A 108 -3.20 -5.09 35.11
C SER A 108 -4.04 -5.30 33.86
N PHE A 109 -4.55 -4.21 33.28
CA PHE A 109 -5.37 -4.23 32.08
C PHE A 109 -4.61 -4.71 30.85
N PHE A 110 -3.38 -4.20 30.62
CA PHE A 110 -2.56 -4.52 29.47
C PHE A 110 -1.70 -5.79 29.64
N GLN A 111 -1.57 -6.34 30.86
CA GLN A 111 -0.95 -7.65 31.10
C GLN A 111 -1.88 -8.83 30.80
N ASP A 112 -3.17 -8.58 30.57
CA ASP A 112 -4.09 -9.63 30.24
C ASP A 112 -3.84 -10.16 28.82
N THR A 113 -3.49 -11.45 28.76
CA THR A 113 -3.16 -12.18 27.53
C THR A 113 -4.24 -12.13 26.45
N LEU A 114 -5.51 -11.95 26.81
CA LEU A 114 -6.60 -11.80 25.84
C LEU A 114 -6.47 -10.50 25.04
N PHE A 115 -5.98 -9.45 25.68
CA PHE A 115 -5.78 -8.16 25.02
C PHE A 115 -4.56 -8.18 24.10
N GLU A 116 -3.46 -8.81 24.53
CA GLU A 116 -2.26 -8.98 23.69
C GLU A 116 -2.53 -9.85 22.47
N ASN A 117 -3.28 -10.93 22.61
CA ASN A 117 -3.59 -11.85 21.50
C ASN A 117 -4.55 -11.25 20.47
N THR A 118 -5.49 -10.41 20.90
CA THR A 118 -6.46 -9.77 19.98
C THR A 118 -5.85 -8.57 19.25
N LEU A 119 -4.91 -7.87 19.86
CA LEU A 119 -4.33 -6.61 19.36
C LEU A 119 -2.81 -6.71 19.08
N GLY A 120 -2.21 -7.87 19.33
CA GLY A 120 -0.79 -8.16 19.09
C GLY A 120 -0.41 -8.33 17.60
N MET A 121 -1.21 -7.75 16.70
CA MET A 121 -0.88 -7.72 15.28
C MET A 121 0.35 -6.86 15.07
N SER A 122 1.42 -7.45 14.58
CA SER A 122 2.74 -6.81 14.38
C SER A 122 2.72 -5.58 13.45
N ASN A 123 1.61 -5.37 12.74
CA ASN A 123 1.49 -4.38 11.67
C ASN A 123 0.70 -3.13 12.08
N ILE A 124 0.07 -3.11 13.26
CA ILE A 124 -0.73 -1.98 13.75
C ILE A 124 -0.35 -1.64 15.19
N VAL A 125 -0.48 -0.35 15.50
CA VAL A 125 -0.40 0.17 16.88
C VAL A 125 -1.69 0.91 17.16
N PHE A 126 -2.32 0.68 18.30
CA PHE A 126 -3.54 1.39 18.67
C PHE A 126 -3.31 2.32 19.86
N PHE A 127 -4.10 3.40 19.88
CA PHE A 127 -4.19 4.36 20.94
C PHE A 127 -5.67 4.62 21.27
N LEU A 128 -5.96 4.73 22.53
CA LEU A 128 -7.27 5.10 23.05
C LEU A 128 -7.17 6.52 23.63
N TYR A 129 -8.15 7.32 23.34
CA TYR A 129 -8.27 8.68 23.87
C TYR A 129 -9.62 8.81 24.55
N ALA A 130 -9.65 9.43 25.72
CA ALA A 130 -10.89 9.69 26.44
C ALA A 130 -10.83 11.09 27.06
N ASP A 131 -11.95 11.80 27.10
CA ASP A 131 -12.09 13.08 27.80
C ASP A 131 -12.19 12.83 29.31
N ASN A 132 -11.09 12.33 29.87
CA ASN A 132 -10.98 11.92 31.25
C ASN A 132 -9.65 12.46 31.83
N PRO A 133 -9.70 13.56 32.58
CA PRO A 133 -8.51 14.25 33.11
C PRO A 133 -7.74 13.41 34.15
N THR A 134 -8.30 12.28 34.61
CA THR A 134 -7.62 11.40 35.57
C THR A 134 -6.69 10.38 34.89
N ILE A 135 -6.74 10.30 33.56
CA ILE A 135 -5.85 9.47 32.77
C ILE A 135 -4.45 10.12 32.70
N VAL A 136 -3.42 9.30 32.94
CA VAL A 136 -2.02 9.73 32.81
C VAL A 136 -1.54 9.46 31.38
N ASN A 137 -1.20 10.52 30.66
CA ASN A 137 -0.68 10.44 29.30
C ASN A 137 0.68 9.73 29.23
N GLY A 138 0.97 9.07 28.12
CA GLY A 138 2.28 8.47 27.79
C GLY A 138 2.25 6.98 27.48
N GLY A 139 1.06 6.37 27.42
CA GLY A 139 0.87 4.98 27.02
C GLY A 139 -0.06 4.80 25.83
N LYS A 140 -0.70 3.64 25.76
CA LYS A 140 -1.74 3.35 24.76
C LYS A 140 -3.08 4.03 25.06
N VAL A 141 -3.25 4.57 26.26
CA VAL A 141 -4.44 5.33 26.67
C VAL A 141 -4.01 6.72 27.09
N ASN A 142 -4.66 7.74 26.54
CA ASN A 142 -4.30 9.13 26.72
C ASN A 142 -5.54 10.00 26.88
N ASP A 143 -5.38 11.17 27.47
CA ASP A 143 -6.39 12.19 27.50
C ASP A 143 -6.65 12.77 26.10
N MET A 144 -7.91 13.21 25.85
CA MET A 144 -8.32 13.77 24.56
C MET A 144 -7.51 14.99 24.12
N SER A 145 -6.91 15.73 25.04
CA SER A 145 -6.05 16.87 24.71
C SER A 145 -4.85 16.51 23.85
N ALA A 146 -4.41 15.24 23.91
CA ALA A 146 -3.29 14.75 23.13
C ALA A 146 -3.65 14.55 21.63
N VAL A 147 -4.92 14.44 21.27
CA VAL A 147 -5.35 14.17 19.90
C VAL A 147 -6.19 15.29 19.26
N ARG A 148 -6.89 16.11 20.05
CA ARG A 148 -7.82 17.16 19.56
C ARG A 148 -7.21 18.14 18.54
N ASN A 149 -5.92 18.39 18.64
CA ASN A 149 -5.23 19.36 17.77
C ASN A 149 -4.54 18.69 16.56
N THR A 150 -4.75 17.40 16.36
CA THR A 150 -4.14 16.67 15.22
C THR A 150 -4.99 16.76 13.96
N ASP A 151 -4.36 16.61 12.81
CA ASP A 151 -5.06 16.59 11.52
C ASP A 151 -5.96 15.36 11.40
N SER A 152 -5.54 14.23 11.96
CA SER A 152 -6.33 13.00 11.99
C SER A 152 -7.65 13.19 12.76
N TYR A 153 -7.64 13.91 13.87
CA TYR A 153 -8.87 14.17 14.62
C TYR A 153 -9.81 15.13 13.88
N ARG A 154 -9.27 16.15 13.22
CA ARG A 154 -10.08 17.04 12.35
C ARG A 154 -10.78 16.29 11.23
N LEU A 155 -10.12 15.30 10.63
CA LEU A 155 -10.73 14.45 9.62
C LEU A 155 -11.82 13.53 10.22
N LEU A 156 -11.63 13.04 11.44
CA LEU A 156 -12.63 12.25 12.16
C LEU A 156 -13.90 13.08 12.42
N GLU A 157 -13.78 14.35 12.80
CA GLU A 157 -14.93 15.23 13.02
C GLU A 157 -15.76 15.48 11.75
N GLN A 158 -15.12 15.44 10.59
CA GLN A 158 -15.80 15.56 9.29
C GLN A 158 -16.56 14.29 8.88
N LYS A 159 -16.22 13.15 9.47
CA LYS A 159 -16.84 11.84 9.20
C LYS A 159 -17.44 11.27 10.47
N GLU A 160 -18.76 11.29 10.58
CA GLU A 160 -19.49 10.81 11.79
C GLU A 160 -19.19 9.36 12.18
N SER A 161 -18.91 8.48 11.20
CA SER A 161 -18.69 7.04 11.44
C SER A 161 -17.23 6.63 11.63
N GLY A 162 -16.30 7.58 11.50
CA GLY A 162 -14.86 7.27 11.43
C GLY A 162 -14.43 6.73 10.05
N GLY A 163 -13.19 6.30 9.94
CA GLY A 163 -12.67 5.72 8.71
C GLY A 163 -11.15 5.69 8.62
N LEU A 164 -10.69 5.23 7.47
CA LEU A 164 -9.28 5.21 7.11
C LEU A 164 -8.88 6.58 6.56
N PHE A 165 -7.79 7.13 7.09
CA PHE A 165 -7.23 8.41 6.66
C PHE A 165 -5.75 8.27 6.35
N PHE A 166 -5.30 9.01 5.34
CA PHE A 166 -3.87 9.20 5.08
C PHE A 166 -3.49 10.57 5.59
N VAL A 167 -2.69 10.62 6.63
CA VAL A 167 -2.36 11.86 7.35
C VAL A 167 -0.87 12.07 7.38
N TYR A 168 -0.46 13.34 7.26
CA TYR A 168 0.87 13.79 7.58
C TYR A 168 0.88 14.25 9.04
N GLU A 169 1.39 13.44 9.93
CA GLU A 169 1.61 13.86 11.32
C GLU A 169 3.11 13.97 11.59
N LYS A 170 3.50 15.02 12.35
CA LYS A 170 4.87 15.13 12.83
C LYS A 170 5.16 13.96 13.74
N GLY A 171 6.17 13.16 13.41
CA GLY A 171 6.64 12.09 14.28
C GLY A 171 6.99 12.62 15.67
N VAL A 172 6.86 11.77 16.68
CA VAL A 172 7.09 12.10 18.10
C VAL A 172 8.45 12.78 18.38
N ALA A 173 9.40 12.68 17.47
CA ALA A 173 10.73 13.30 17.60
C ALA A 173 10.88 14.62 16.80
N GLY A 174 9.86 15.07 16.06
CA GLY A 174 9.95 16.32 15.27
C GLY A 174 10.97 16.27 14.12
N LEU A 175 11.44 15.09 13.73
CA LEU A 175 12.56 14.90 12.80
C LEU A 175 12.13 14.60 11.35
N SER A 176 10.87 14.21 11.12
CA SER A 176 10.34 14.01 9.77
C SER A 176 8.83 14.17 9.75
N ASP A 177 8.31 14.81 8.71
CA ASP A 177 6.89 14.75 8.37
C ASP A 177 6.67 13.38 7.70
N GLU A 178 6.40 12.35 8.51
CA GLU A 178 6.11 11.01 8.01
C GLU A 178 4.64 10.90 7.66
N ARG A 179 4.35 10.27 6.54
CA ARG A 179 2.98 9.88 6.18
C ARG A 179 2.56 8.69 7.01
N HIS A 180 1.43 8.81 7.68
CA HIS A 180 0.83 7.74 8.43
C HIS A 180 -0.49 7.32 7.80
N MET A 181 -0.70 6.01 7.69
CA MET A 181 -2.01 5.46 7.43
C MET A 181 -2.67 5.22 8.79
N ILE A 182 -3.79 5.90 9.02
CA ILE A 182 -4.47 5.94 10.32
C ILE A 182 -5.93 5.55 10.12
N TYR A 183 -6.42 4.65 10.96
CA TYR A 183 -7.84 4.38 11.12
C TYR A 183 -8.30 5.01 12.44
N MET A 184 -9.36 5.81 12.41
CA MET A 184 -9.94 6.39 13.61
C MET A 184 -11.44 6.12 13.70
N LYS A 185 -11.92 5.97 14.94
CA LYS A 185 -13.32 5.75 15.23
C LYS A 185 -13.71 6.35 16.59
N LYS A 186 -14.88 7.00 16.66
CA LYS A 186 -15.48 7.37 17.95
C LYS A 186 -15.97 6.12 18.65
N LEU A 187 -15.75 6.02 19.97
CA LEU A 187 -16.18 4.90 20.79
C LEU A 187 -17.48 5.25 21.52
N ASP A 188 -18.57 5.29 20.77
CA ASP A 188 -19.90 5.70 21.20
C ASP A 188 -20.89 4.52 21.35
N PHE A 189 -20.39 3.26 21.33
CA PHE A 189 -21.23 2.07 21.49
C PHE A 189 -21.93 2.02 22.87
N TYR A 190 -21.21 2.39 23.92
CA TYR A 190 -21.79 2.55 25.24
C TYR A 190 -22.02 4.04 25.50
N SER A 191 -23.26 4.38 25.92
CA SER A 191 -23.61 5.75 26.28
C SER A 191 -22.72 6.23 27.44
N SER A 192 -22.07 7.36 27.25
CA SER A 192 -21.17 7.98 28.21
C SER A 192 -21.17 9.49 27.97
N ASP A 193 -21.04 10.27 29.04
CA ASP A 193 -20.95 11.72 28.99
C ASP A 193 -19.57 12.21 28.52
N ILE A 194 -18.61 11.30 28.37
CA ILE A 194 -17.25 11.63 27.93
C ILE A 194 -17.01 11.19 26.51
N GLU A 195 -16.28 12.02 25.76
CA GLU A 195 -15.84 11.69 24.42
C GLU A 195 -14.71 10.67 24.47
N LYS A 196 -14.80 9.66 23.57
CA LYS A 196 -13.81 8.57 23.48
C LYS A 196 -13.49 8.31 22.02
N VAL A 197 -12.21 8.13 21.73
CA VAL A 197 -11.71 7.91 20.36
C VAL A 197 -10.68 6.78 20.34
N LEU A 198 -10.80 5.93 19.36
CA LEU A 198 -9.79 4.95 18.98
C LEU A 198 -8.99 5.49 17.78
N LYS A 199 -7.67 5.43 17.85
CA LYS A 199 -6.74 5.66 16.76
C LYS A 199 -5.91 4.40 16.54
N ILE A 200 -5.91 3.85 15.34
CA ILE A 200 -5.04 2.74 14.93
C ILE A 200 -4.07 3.30 13.90
N GLU A 201 -2.80 3.17 14.16
CA GLU A 201 -1.73 3.53 13.24
C GLU A 201 -1.16 2.26 12.60
N PHE A 202 -1.01 2.28 11.28
CA PHE A 202 -0.35 1.21 10.57
C PHE A 202 1.16 1.40 10.64
N ASN A 203 1.88 0.34 11.01
CA ASN A 203 3.32 0.39 11.10
C ASN A 203 3.94 0.45 9.71
N TYR A 204 4.37 1.65 9.30
CA TYR A 204 4.98 1.90 7.99
C TYR A 204 6.18 0.97 7.72
N GLY A 205 7.08 0.80 8.69
CA GLY A 205 8.25 -0.07 8.54
C GLY A 205 7.88 -1.55 8.33
N SER A 206 6.77 -2.00 8.91
CA SER A 206 6.25 -3.35 8.69
C SER A 206 5.65 -3.50 7.29
N MET A 207 4.88 -2.50 6.85
CA MET A 207 4.32 -2.45 5.50
C MET A 207 5.44 -2.47 4.45
N MET A 208 6.44 -1.61 4.60
CA MET A 208 7.59 -1.55 3.69
C MET A 208 8.40 -2.83 3.66
N ARG A 209 8.60 -3.51 4.81
CA ARG A 209 9.24 -4.83 4.84
C ARG A 209 8.45 -5.86 4.07
N THR A 210 7.14 -5.85 4.17
CA THR A 210 6.28 -6.77 3.41
C THR A 210 6.48 -6.55 1.91
N PHE A 211 6.51 -5.30 1.43
CA PHE A 211 6.75 -4.98 0.02
C PHE A 211 8.17 -5.34 -0.43
N LYS A 212 9.20 -5.04 0.36
CA LYS A 212 10.60 -5.41 0.07
C LYS A 212 10.83 -6.91 0.04
N ASN A 213 10.18 -7.67 0.93
CA ASN A 213 10.30 -9.12 0.97
C ASN A 213 9.64 -9.83 -0.22
N MET A 214 8.79 -9.15 -0.98
CA MET A 214 8.24 -9.64 -2.23
C MET A 214 9.28 -9.68 -3.37
N ASN A 215 10.49 -9.18 -3.13
CA ASN A 215 11.67 -9.28 -4.01
C ASN A 215 11.41 -8.78 -5.44
N TYR A 216 10.71 -7.66 -5.57
CA TYR A 216 10.46 -7.03 -6.87
C TYR A 216 11.59 -6.07 -7.23
N ASP A 217 12.13 -6.23 -8.42
CA ASP A 217 13.10 -5.28 -9.02
C ASP A 217 12.43 -3.98 -9.49
N ASN A 218 11.10 -3.92 -9.44
CA ASN A 218 10.30 -2.79 -9.88
C ASN A 218 9.88 -1.91 -8.70
N GLU A 219 9.86 -0.61 -8.91
CA GLU A 219 9.32 0.35 -7.96
C GLU A 219 7.79 0.19 -7.85
N VAL A 220 7.30 0.06 -6.63
CA VAL A 220 5.87 -0.03 -6.32
C VAL A 220 5.43 1.29 -5.69
N LEU A 221 4.49 1.96 -6.35
CA LEU A 221 3.88 3.19 -5.87
C LEU A 221 2.42 2.92 -5.49
N ILE A 222 2.04 3.33 -4.29
CA ILE A 222 0.64 3.33 -3.85
C ILE A 222 0.16 4.77 -3.85
N CYS A 223 -0.89 5.03 -4.61
CA CYS A 223 -1.44 6.36 -4.78
C CYS A 223 -2.85 6.47 -4.17
N HIS A 224 -3.16 7.64 -3.63
CA HIS A 224 -4.50 8.05 -3.26
C HIS A 224 -4.87 9.28 -4.09
N GLY A 225 -5.67 9.10 -5.15
CA GLY A 225 -5.83 10.12 -6.19
C GLY A 225 -4.51 10.37 -6.91
N ASP A 226 -4.08 11.62 -6.96
CA ASP A 226 -2.82 12.05 -7.59
C ASP A 226 -1.61 12.03 -6.63
N ASP A 227 -1.84 11.75 -5.35
CA ASP A 227 -0.78 11.73 -4.33
C ASP A 227 -0.17 10.35 -4.16
N ILE A 228 1.17 10.26 -4.19
CA ILE A 228 1.90 9.05 -3.83
C ILE A 228 1.88 8.95 -2.29
N VAL A 229 1.26 7.88 -1.79
CA VAL A 229 1.11 7.62 -0.35
C VAL A 229 2.26 6.78 0.18
N LEU A 230 2.69 5.79 -0.57
CA LEU A 230 3.76 4.85 -0.23
C LEU A 230 4.61 4.55 -1.47
N SER A 231 5.93 4.37 -1.28
CA SER A 231 6.86 3.83 -2.28
C SER A 231 7.86 2.90 -1.60
N ASN A 232 8.30 1.84 -2.29
CA ASN A 232 9.35 0.95 -1.77
C ASN A 232 10.75 1.52 -1.99
#